data_d19e09dca8542f6acb6cacfb4c598435
#
_entry.id   d19e09dca8542f6acb6cacfb4c598435
#
_cell.length_a   1.000
_cell.length_b   1.000
_cell.length_c   1.000
_cell.angle_alpha   90.00
_cell.angle_beta   90.00
_cell.angle_gamma   90.00
#
_symmetry.space_group_name_H-M   'P 1'
#
loop_
_entity.id
_entity.type
_entity.pdbx_description
1 polymer ?
#
loop_
_entity_poly.entity_id
_entity_poly.type
_entity_poly.pdbx_seq_one_letter_code
_entity_poly.pdbx_strand_id
1 'polypeptide(L)'
;MPVLPPTLVRCLPFLACPRPSLALLRGELAAGITVGLMLVPQGVAYAALAGMPLVAGIYASLLPALVAVLWSSSTRLGVGPTALTSLLLGASLAGLATPGSAQWVQLVLWLTLLSGAMQMLLGLARMGWLLQLVTSPVLTGFTLAAALLILATQLPALLGLQVAAGAWPTLAQLPPWPEVPGWLAHWLAQHLDGWACALGLGSLVLLQAARRLRPSFPAALVVLALAGLVSWASGFAARGGAVVGSLP
;
A
#
# COMPACT_ATOMS: atom_id res chain seq x y z
N MET A 1 21.91 26.01 -27.07
CA MET A 1 21.58 24.82 -26.31
C MET A 1 21.90 23.63 -27.20
N PRO A 2 22.66 22.63 -26.78
CA PRO A 2 22.87 21.43 -27.59
C PRO A 2 21.53 20.77 -27.81
N VAL A 3 21.08 20.71 -29.05
CA VAL A 3 19.86 20.00 -29.44
C VAL A 3 20.19 18.52 -29.33
N LEU A 4 19.68 17.85 -28.30
CA LEU A 4 19.85 16.41 -28.13
C LEU A 4 19.24 15.71 -29.34
N PRO A 5 19.88 14.66 -29.87
CA PRO A 5 19.35 13.91 -31.00
C PRO A 5 17.97 13.34 -30.68
N PRO A 6 17.01 13.46 -31.61
CA PRO A 6 15.61 13.07 -31.37
C PRO A 6 15.45 11.60 -30.99
N THR A 7 16.39 10.75 -31.36
CA THR A 7 16.45 9.34 -30.96
C THR A 7 16.71 9.16 -29.48
N LEU A 8 17.59 9.93 -28.87
CA LEU A 8 17.90 9.90 -27.43
C LEU A 8 16.72 10.39 -26.57
N VAL A 9 16.01 11.44 -27.03
CA VAL A 9 14.81 11.95 -26.33
C VAL A 9 13.65 10.95 -26.40
N ARG A 10 13.55 10.16 -27.48
CA ARG A 10 12.56 9.07 -27.59
C ARG A 10 12.87 7.89 -26.66
N CYS A 11 14.15 7.57 -26.47
CA CYS A 11 14.57 6.47 -25.58
C CYS A 11 14.54 6.87 -24.11
N LEU A 12 14.78 8.15 -23.81
CA LEU A 12 14.87 8.68 -22.45
C LEU A 12 14.06 10.00 -22.36
N PRO A 13 12.73 9.88 -22.19
CA PRO A 13 11.83 11.05 -22.20
C PRO A 13 12.15 12.09 -21.13
N PHE A 14 12.75 11.70 -19.99
CA PHE A 14 13.13 12.62 -18.93
C PHE A 14 14.14 13.70 -19.39
N LEU A 15 14.91 13.45 -20.45
CA LEU A 15 15.82 14.44 -21.02
C LEU A 15 15.11 15.62 -21.70
N ALA A 16 13.83 15.48 -22.00
CA ALA A 16 13.00 16.58 -22.53
C ALA A 16 12.51 17.54 -21.44
N CYS A 17 12.67 17.18 -20.15
CA CYS A 17 12.24 18.04 -19.05
C CYS A 17 13.12 19.31 -18.98
N PRO A 18 12.51 20.50 -18.77
CA PRO A 18 13.26 21.73 -18.60
C PRO A 18 14.17 21.63 -17.37
N ARG A 19 15.37 22.24 -17.46
CA ARG A 19 16.32 22.26 -16.35
C ARG A 19 15.68 22.93 -15.13
N PRO A 20 15.67 22.29 -13.96
CA PRO A 20 15.05 22.86 -12.79
C PRO A 20 15.82 24.10 -12.30
N SER A 21 15.11 25.14 -11.90
CA SER A 21 15.70 26.26 -11.16
C SER A 21 16.10 25.80 -9.74
N LEU A 22 17.03 26.51 -9.11
CA LEU A 22 17.48 26.17 -7.76
C LEU A 22 16.33 26.21 -6.73
N ALA A 23 15.38 27.13 -6.92
CA ALA A 23 14.19 27.26 -6.08
C ALA A 23 13.24 26.06 -6.28
N LEU A 24 13.02 25.65 -7.53
CA LEU A 24 12.22 24.47 -7.87
C LEU A 24 12.87 23.21 -7.29
N LEU A 25 14.20 23.06 -7.46
CA LEU A 25 14.94 21.90 -6.97
C LEU A 25 14.81 21.72 -5.44
N ARG A 26 14.86 22.81 -4.67
CA ARG A 26 14.66 22.76 -3.22
C ARG A 26 13.25 22.30 -2.84
N GLY A 27 12.23 22.80 -3.52
CA GLY A 27 10.85 22.39 -3.30
C GLY A 27 10.63 20.91 -3.65
N GLU A 28 11.11 20.47 -4.81
CA GLU A 28 11.00 19.10 -5.28
C GLU A 28 11.80 18.12 -4.42
N LEU A 29 12.97 18.53 -3.91
CA LEU A 29 13.77 17.71 -3.00
C LEU A 29 13.04 17.50 -1.66
N ALA A 30 12.47 18.56 -1.09
CA ALA A 30 11.70 18.46 0.14
C ALA A 30 10.45 17.56 -0.04
N ALA A 31 9.73 17.72 -1.15
CA ALA A 31 8.61 16.85 -1.49
C ALA A 31 9.06 15.41 -1.71
N GLY A 32 10.16 15.19 -2.45
CA GLY A 32 10.72 13.86 -2.71
C GLY A 32 11.17 13.14 -1.45
N ILE A 33 11.83 13.83 -0.52
CA ILE A 33 12.21 13.26 0.79
C ILE A 33 10.95 12.87 1.57
N THR A 34 9.95 13.73 1.61
CA THR A 34 8.70 13.45 2.32
C THR A 34 7.99 12.22 1.76
N VAL A 35 7.85 12.14 0.45
CA VAL A 35 7.24 11.00 -0.23
C VAL A 35 8.08 9.74 -0.05
N GLY A 36 9.40 9.82 -0.20
CA GLY A 36 10.32 8.70 -0.03
C GLY A 36 10.25 8.10 1.38
N LEU A 37 10.21 8.95 2.40
CA LEU A 37 10.05 8.50 3.79
C LEU A 37 8.69 7.82 4.04
N MET A 38 7.62 8.25 3.33
CA MET A 38 6.31 7.60 3.42
C MET A 38 6.26 6.27 2.65
N LEU A 39 7.01 6.14 1.56
CA LEU A 39 7.03 4.93 0.75
C LEU A 39 7.60 3.72 1.49
N VAL A 40 8.56 3.92 2.40
CA VAL A 40 9.17 2.82 3.17
C VAL A 40 8.14 2.06 4.02
N PRO A 41 7.42 2.69 4.98
CA PRO A 41 6.42 1.99 5.77
C PRO A 41 5.24 1.50 4.93
N GLN A 42 4.88 2.24 3.88
CA GLN A 42 3.83 1.85 2.95
C GLN A 42 4.21 0.61 2.15
N GLY A 43 5.44 0.52 1.66
CA GLY A 43 5.97 -0.64 0.96
C GLY A 43 5.99 -1.89 1.84
N VAL A 44 6.42 -1.74 3.10
CA VAL A 44 6.40 -2.81 4.10
C VAL A 44 4.96 -3.31 4.34
N ALA A 45 3.99 -2.40 4.50
CA ALA A 45 2.59 -2.76 4.67
C ALA A 45 2.03 -3.52 3.44
N TYR A 46 2.39 -3.10 2.24
CA TYR A 46 1.97 -3.77 1.01
C TYR A 46 2.63 -5.14 0.80
N ALA A 47 3.89 -5.30 1.24
CA ALA A 47 4.52 -6.61 1.26
C ALA A 47 3.79 -7.58 2.21
N ALA A 48 3.41 -7.12 3.39
CA ALA A 48 2.60 -7.89 4.33
C ALA A 48 1.26 -8.32 3.72
N LEU A 49 0.54 -7.40 3.04
CA LEU A 49 -0.72 -7.71 2.34
C LEU A 49 -0.53 -8.74 1.22
N ALA A 50 0.61 -8.72 0.55
CA ALA A 50 0.95 -9.68 -0.50
C ALA A 50 1.48 -11.02 0.05
N GLY A 51 1.63 -11.18 1.36
CA GLY A 51 2.26 -12.35 1.97
C GLY A 51 3.76 -12.48 1.65
N MET A 52 4.42 -11.38 1.29
CA MET A 52 5.84 -11.33 0.95
C MET A 52 6.70 -10.96 2.15
N PRO A 53 8.00 -11.31 2.15
CA PRO A 53 8.94 -10.77 3.13
C PRO A 53 8.92 -9.24 3.12
N LEU A 54 8.91 -8.62 4.30
CA LEU A 54 8.72 -7.17 4.46
C LEU A 54 9.74 -6.32 3.68
N VAL A 55 10.98 -6.81 3.61
CA VAL A 55 12.07 -6.16 2.86
C VAL A 55 11.79 -6.08 1.36
N ALA A 56 11.07 -7.06 0.81
CA ALA A 56 10.68 -7.06 -0.60
C ALA A 56 9.82 -5.83 -0.95
N GLY A 57 8.99 -5.34 -0.01
CA GLY A 57 8.20 -4.14 -0.19
C GLY A 57 9.03 -2.87 -0.36
N ILE A 58 10.16 -2.76 0.33
CA ILE A 58 11.08 -1.63 0.20
C ILE A 58 11.70 -1.63 -1.20
N TYR A 59 12.21 -2.78 -1.65
CA TYR A 59 12.77 -2.90 -3.00
C TYR A 59 11.72 -2.66 -4.09
N ALA A 60 10.51 -3.20 -3.92
CA ALA A 60 9.40 -2.98 -4.86
C ALA A 60 8.94 -1.52 -4.91
N SER A 61 9.16 -0.74 -3.86
CA SER A 61 8.85 0.69 -3.83
C SER A 61 9.91 1.55 -4.51
N LEU A 62 11.18 1.16 -4.44
CA LEU A 62 12.31 1.98 -4.91
C LEU A 62 12.69 1.66 -6.36
N LEU A 63 12.98 0.39 -6.67
CA LEU A 63 13.53 0.02 -7.99
C LEU A 63 12.57 0.28 -9.15
N PRO A 64 11.30 -0.17 -9.10
CA PRO A 64 10.36 0.12 -10.18
C PRO A 64 10.06 1.61 -10.34
N ALA A 65 10.04 2.38 -9.23
CA ALA A 65 9.83 3.82 -9.28
C ALA A 65 10.98 4.53 -10.01
N LEU A 66 12.24 4.14 -9.75
CA LEU A 66 13.41 4.68 -10.46
C LEU A 66 13.35 4.37 -11.96
N VAL A 67 13.04 3.12 -12.31
CA VAL A 67 12.89 2.73 -13.71
C VAL A 67 11.77 3.51 -14.37
N ALA A 68 10.61 3.62 -13.72
CA ALA A 68 9.46 4.34 -14.26
C ALA A 68 9.76 5.83 -14.49
N VAL A 69 10.48 6.51 -13.59
CA VAL A 69 10.88 7.91 -13.76
C VAL A 69 11.76 8.10 -15.00
N LEU A 70 12.68 7.17 -15.27
CA LEU A 70 13.57 7.25 -16.42
C LEU A 70 12.83 7.09 -17.77
N TRP A 71 11.80 6.25 -17.81
CA TRP A 71 11.04 5.96 -19.05
C TRP A 71 9.67 6.63 -19.12
N SER A 72 9.24 7.35 -18.08
CA SER A 72 7.97 8.05 -18.09
C SER A 72 8.03 9.34 -18.91
N SER A 73 7.02 9.58 -19.72
CA SER A 73 6.76 10.87 -20.36
C SER A 73 5.97 11.84 -19.48
N SER A 74 5.50 11.39 -18.32
CA SER A 74 4.72 12.19 -17.37
C SER A 74 5.59 12.64 -16.21
N THR A 75 5.57 13.94 -15.90
CA THR A 75 6.26 14.53 -14.74
C THR A 75 5.47 14.40 -13.43
N ARG A 76 4.25 13.86 -13.49
CA ARG A 76 3.32 13.79 -12.33
C ARG A 76 2.89 12.38 -11.95
N LEU A 77 3.25 11.38 -12.76
CA LEU A 77 2.87 10.00 -12.52
C LEU A 77 3.88 9.32 -11.59
N GLY A 78 3.44 8.98 -10.39
CA GLY A 78 4.18 8.11 -9.49
C GLY A 78 3.84 6.64 -9.76
N VAL A 79 4.86 5.80 -9.90
CA VAL A 79 4.71 4.34 -10.06
C VAL A 79 5.24 3.66 -8.82
N GLY A 80 4.47 2.74 -8.26
CA GLY A 80 4.84 1.99 -7.07
C GLY A 80 3.82 0.91 -6.73
N PRO A 81 4.07 0.10 -5.71
CA PRO A 81 3.11 -0.90 -5.25
C PRO A 81 1.83 -0.22 -4.75
N THR A 82 0.70 -0.89 -4.96
CA THR A 82 -0.60 -0.42 -4.46
C THR A 82 -1.24 -1.47 -3.54
N ALA A 83 -2.05 -1.02 -2.59
CA ALA A 83 -2.74 -1.92 -1.66
C ALA A 83 -3.61 -2.94 -2.40
N LEU A 84 -4.30 -2.49 -3.46
CA LEU A 84 -5.17 -3.35 -4.24
C LEU A 84 -4.41 -4.45 -4.98
N THR A 85 -3.33 -4.11 -5.68
CA THR A 85 -2.52 -5.10 -6.40
C THR A 85 -1.85 -6.08 -5.44
N SER A 86 -1.38 -5.61 -4.29
CA SER A 86 -0.79 -6.46 -3.25
C SER A 86 -1.81 -7.44 -2.66
N LEU A 87 -3.03 -6.97 -2.39
CA LEU A 87 -4.11 -7.81 -1.90
C LEU A 87 -4.54 -8.86 -2.94
N LEU A 88 -4.71 -8.44 -4.21
CA LEU A 88 -5.06 -9.35 -5.31
C LEU A 88 -3.99 -10.42 -5.51
N LEU A 89 -2.72 -10.04 -5.39
CA LEU A 89 -1.60 -10.96 -5.51
C LEU A 89 -1.64 -12.00 -4.38
N GLY A 90 -1.80 -11.55 -3.12
CA GLY A 90 -1.96 -12.43 -1.98
C GLY A 90 -3.16 -13.37 -2.11
N ALA A 91 -4.31 -12.84 -2.54
CA ALA A 91 -5.53 -13.63 -2.74
C ALA A 91 -5.40 -14.64 -3.89
N SER A 92 -4.73 -14.29 -4.99
CA SER A 92 -4.54 -15.17 -6.16
C SER A 92 -3.67 -16.39 -5.85
N LEU A 93 -2.77 -16.28 -4.89
CA LEU A 93 -1.86 -17.36 -4.50
C LEU A 93 -2.35 -18.11 -3.25
N ALA A 94 -3.44 -17.66 -2.63
CA ALA A 94 -4.02 -18.32 -1.46
C ALA A 94 -4.41 -19.77 -1.81
N GLY A 95 -3.94 -20.71 -0.99
CA GLY A 95 -4.16 -22.14 -1.21
C GLY A 95 -3.12 -22.82 -2.12
N LEU A 96 -2.24 -22.11 -2.83
CA LEU A 96 -1.17 -22.68 -3.65
C LEU A 96 0.13 -22.87 -2.87
N ALA A 97 0.42 -21.98 -1.93
CA ALA A 97 1.60 -22.05 -1.07
C ALA A 97 1.33 -21.30 0.25
N THR A 98 2.21 -21.49 1.23
CA THR A 98 2.14 -20.75 2.50
C THR A 98 2.78 -19.36 2.31
N PRO A 99 2.11 -18.26 2.74
CA PRO A 99 2.68 -16.92 2.69
C PRO A 99 4.06 -16.85 3.34
N GLY A 100 4.99 -16.13 2.74
CA GLY A 100 6.36 -15.98 3.22
C GLY A 100 7.31 -17.15 2.89
N SER A 101 6.81 -18.27 2.37
CA SER A 101 7.66 -19.40 1.97
C SER A 101 8.46 -19.09 0.69
N ALA A 102 9.58 -19.82 0.47
CA ALA A 102 10.35 -19.69 -0.76
C ALA A 102 9.51 -19.98 -2.02
N GLN A 103 8.60 -20.94 -1.94
CA GLN A 103 7.66 -21.25 -3.01
C GLN A 103 6.71 -20.09 -3.28
N TRP A 104 6.19 -19.45 -2.23
CA TRP A 104 5.35 -18.24 -2.37
C TRP A 104 6.09 -17.14 -3.12
N VAL A 105 7.32 -16.83 -2.71
CA VAL A 105 8.15 -15.80 -3.36
C VAL A 105 8.38 -16.13 -4.83
N GLN A 106 8.67 -17.38 -5.16
CA GLN A 106 8.82 -17.83 -6.55
C GLN A 106 7.55 -17.61 -7.36
N LEU A 107 6.38 -18.01 -6.85
CA LEU A 107 5.09 -17.83 -7.54
C LEU A 107 4.79 -16.34 -7.77
N VAL A 108 5.05 -15.49 -6.78
CA VAL A 108 4.92 -14.03 -6.91
C VAL A 108 5.83 -13.49 -8.01
N LEU A 109 7.10 -13.91 -8.05
CA LEU A 109 8.04 -13.49 -9.10
C LEU A 109 7.55 -13.90 -10.50
N TRP A 110 7.09 -15.14 -10.68
CA TRP A 110 6.53 -15.58 -11.96
C TRP A 110 5.28 -14.81 -12.35
N LEU A 111 4.37 -14.60 -11.41
CA LEU A 111 3.13 -13.87 -11.67
C LEU A 111 3.41 -12.41 -12.06
N THR A 112 4.32 -11.75 -11.36
CA THR A 112 4.70 -10.35 -11.68
C THR A 112 5.46 -10.26 -13.00
N LEU A 113 6.33 -11.22 -13.32
CA LEU A 113 7.04 -11.28 -14.60
C LEU A 113 6.06 -11.47 -15.76
N LEU A 114 5.15 -12.43 -15.65
CA LEU A 114 4.13 -12.68 -16.66
C LEU A 114 3.21 -11.48 -16.87
N SER A 115 2.75 -10.87 -15.78
CA SER A 115 1.93 -9.67 -15.83
C SER A 115 2.67 -8.50 -16.49
N GLY A 116 3.93 -8.28 -16.12
CA GLY A 116 4.77 -7.25 -16.75
C GLY A 116 5.04 -7.50 -18.24
N ALA A 117 5.33 -8.75 -18.61
CA ALA A 117 5.51 -9.14 -20.00
C ALA A 117 4.23 -8.93 -20.83
N MET A 118 3.07 -9.28 -20.27
CA MET A 118 1.78 -9.06 -20.90
C MET A 118 1.47 -7.57 -21.10
N GLN A 119 1.74 -6.75 -20.08
CA GLN A 119 1.59 -5.29 -20.17
C GLN A 119 2.52 -4.69 -21.24
N MET A 120 3.76 -5.18 -21.31
CA MET A 120 4.73 -4.74 -22.30
C MET A 120 4.28 -5.14 -23.73
N LEU A 121 3.79 -6.35 -23.93
CA LEU A 121 3.24 -6.81 -25.23
C LEU A 121 2.06 -5.95 -25.66
N LEU A 122 1.12 -5.66 -24.77
CA LEU A 122 -0.03 -4.77 -25.03
C LEU A 122 0.43 -3.36 -25.39
N GLY A 123 1.45 -2.84 -24.71
CA GLY A 123 2.05 -1.54 -25.00
C GLY A 123 2.72 -1.51 -26.39
N LEU A 124 3.52 -2.53 -26.73
CA LEU A 124 4.17 -2.67 -28.04
C LEU A 124 3.14 -2.82 -29.18
N ALA A 125 2.07 -3.56 -28.94
CA ALA A 125 0.96 -3.74 -29.87
C ALA A 125 0.10 -2.47 -30.00
N ARG A 126 0.43 -1.38 -29.28
CA ARG A 126 -0.33 -0.12 -29.26
C ARG A 126 -1.82 -0.30 -28.93
N MET A 127 -2.14 -1.29 -28.09
CA MET A 127 -3.52 -1.63 -27.72
C MET A 127 -4.09 -0.68 -26.66
N GLY A 128 -3.58 0.53 -26.50
CA GLY A 128 -4.10 1.55 -25.57
C GLY A 128 -5.57 1.91 -25.80
N TRP A 129 -6.11 1.66 -26.98
CA TRP A 129 -7.52 1.83 -27.28
C TRP A 129 -8.44 0.91 -26.44
N LEU A 130 -7.93 -0.25 -25.95
CA LEU A 130 -8.69 -1.11 -25.04
C LEU A 130 -9.10 -0.37 -23.75
N LEU A 131 -8.30 0.59 -23.29
CA LEU A 131 -8.64 1.40 -22.12
C LEU A 131 -9.90 2.25 -22.34
N GLN A 132 -10.23 2.58 -23.58
CA GLN A 132 -11.42 3.32 -23.93
C GLN A 132 -12.70 2.48 -23.82
N LEU A 133 -12.58 1.14 -23.82
CA LEU A 133 -13.71 0.24 -23.58
C LEU A 133 -14.16 0.25 -22.11
N VAL A 134 -13.27 0.68 -21.20
CA VAL A 134 -13.62 0.79 -19.78
C VAL A 134 -14.35 2.10 -19.56
N THR A 135 -15.65 2.00 -19.38
CA THR A 135 -16.49 3.17 -19.15
C THR A 135 -16.27 3.78 -17.76
N SER A 136 -16.51 5.09 -17.61
CA SER A 136 -16.33 5.79 -16.34
C SER A 136 -17.14 5.17 -15.17
N PRO A 137 -18.38 4.70 -15.34
CA PRO A 137 -19.12 4.01 -14.27
C PRO A 137 -18.44 2.72 -13.80
N VAL A 138 -17.83 1.96 -14.71
CA VAL A 138 -17.08 0.74 -14.36
C VAL A 138 -15.85 1.06 -13.52
N LEU A 139 -15.08 2.09 -13.88
CA LEU A 139 -13.96 2.57 -13.08
C LEU A 139 -14.39 3.04 -11.69
N THR A 140 -15.51 3.77 -11.61
CA THR A 140 -16.03 4.25 -10.33
C THR A 140 -16.51 3.09 -9.45
N GLY A 141 -17.23 2.12 -10.02
CA GLY A 141 -17.64 0.91 -9.32
C GLY A 141 -16.45 0.08 -8.83
N PHE A 142 -15.45 -0.11 -9.68
CA PHE A 142 -14.22 -0.82 -9.32
C PHE A 142 -13.45 -0.12 -8.18
N THR A 143 -13.28 1.20 -8.26
CA THR A 143 -12.57 1.95 -7.21
C THR A 143 -13.32 1.95 -5.88
N LEU A 144 -14.66 2.02 -5.92
CA LEU A 144 -15.50 1.92 -4.72
C LEU A 144 -15.40 0.52 -4.09
N ALA A 145 -15.54 -0.53 -4.89
CA ALA A 145 -15.40 -1.91 -4.41
C ALA A 145 -14.01 -2.17 -3.82
N ALA A 146 -12.95 -1.67 -4.48
CA ALA A 146 -11.59 -1.76 -3.99
C ALA A 146 -11.41 -1.01 -2.65
N ALA A 147 -11.98 0.19 -2.53
CA ALA A 147 -11.91 0.97 -1.29
C ALA A 147 -12.63 0.26 -0.13
N LEU A 148 -13.80 -0.34 -0.39
CA LEU A 148 -14.53 -1.12 0.62
C LEU A 148 -13.76 -2.37 1.03
N LEU A 149 -13.13 -3.05 0.07
CA LEU A 149 -12.32 -4.24 0.34
C LEU A 149 -11.10 -3.88 1.21
N ILE A 150 -10.39 -2.81 0.87
CA ILE A 150 -9.25 -2.32 1.66
C ILE A 150 -9.73 -1.93 3.06
N LEU A 151 -10.83 -1.20 3.17
CA LEU A 151 -11.40 -0.84 4.46
C LEU A 151 -11.70 -2.08 5.30
N ALA A 152 -12.36 -3.08 4.74
CA ALA A 152 -12.69 -4.32 5.42
C ALA A 152 -11.44 -5.08 5.91
N THR A 153 -10.36 -5.08 5.13
CA THR A 153 -9.11 -5.76 5.51
C THR A 153 -8.28 -4.98 6.52
N GLN A 154 -8.39 -3.64 6.55
CA GLN A 154 -7.63 -2.79 7.49
C GLN A 154 -8.39 -2.51 8.79
N LEU A 155 -9.71 -2.64 8.79
CA LEU A 155 -10.54 -2.39 9.96
C LEU A 155 -10.14 -3.23 11.18
N PRO A 156 -9.82 -4.53 11.04
CA PRO A 156 -9.35 -5.35 12.17
C PRO A 156 -8.07 -4.83 12.80
N ALA A 157 -7.09 -4.46 11.97
CA ALA A 157 -5.83 -3.91 12.45
C ALA A 157 -6.04 -2.56 13.16
N LEU A 158 -6.92 -1.72 12.62
CA LEU A 158 -7.27 -0.42 13.23
C LEU A 158 -7.96 -0.58 14.60
N LEU A 159 -8.84 -1.58 14.71
CA LEU A 159 -9.58 -1.88 15.94
C LEU A 159 -8.78 -2.78 16.91
N GLY A 160 -7.59 -3.20 16.53
CA GLY A 160 -6.78 -4.11 17.34
C GLY A 160 -7.39 -5.49 17.50
N LEU A 161 -8.17 -5.96 16.51
CA LEU A 161 -8.77 -7.27 16.56
C LEU A 161 -7.72 -8.37 16.33
N GLN A 162 -7.47 -9.16 17.34
CA GLN A 162 -6.56 -10.31 17.26
C GLN A 162 -7.29 -11.53 16.70
N VAL A 163 -7.56 -11.51 15.39
CA VAL A 163 -8.23 -12.61 14.69
C VAL A 163 -7.21 -13.31 13.81
N ALA A 164 -6.99 -14.60 14.04
CA ALA A 164 -6.14 -15.40 13.19
C ALA A 164 -6.65 -15.41 11.74
N ALA A 165 -5.73 -15.53 10.78
CA ALA A 165 -6.10 -15.60 9.37
C ALA A 165 -7.07 -16.78 9.14
N GLY A 166 -8.26 -16.49 8.62
CA GLY A 166 -9.33 -17.48 8.41
C GLY A 166 -10.29 -17.71 9.59
N ALA A 167 -10.05 -17.09 10.76
CA ALA A 167 -10.94 -17.20 11.93
C ALA A 167 -12.06 -16.14 11.95
N TRP A 168 -12.31 -15.47 10.83
CA TRP A 168 -13.47 -14.58 10.70
C TRP A 168 -14.76 -15.37 10.75
N PRO A 169 -15.77 -14.88 11.50
CA PRO A 169 -17.05 -15.54 11.54
C PRO A 169 -17.65 -15.60 10.13
N THR A 170 -17.95 -16.80 9.69
CA THR A 170 -18.66 -17.02 8.43
C THR A 170 -20.15 -16.75 8.63
N LEU A 171 -20.86 -16.47 7.54
CA LEU A 171 -22.32 -16.28 7.59
C LEU A 171 -23.05 -17.48 8.23
N ALA A 172 -22.49 -18.69 8.11
CA ALA A 172 -23.01 -19.90 8.73
C ALA A 172 -22.86 -19.96 10.26
N GLN A 173 -21.99 -19.13 10.83
CA GLN A 173 -21.74 -19.06 12.29
C GLN A 173 -22.53 -17.92 12.96
N LEU A 174 -23.24 -17.11 12.17
CA LEU A 174 -24.07 -16.03 12.71
C LEU A 174 -25.34 -16.63 13.36
N PRO A 175 -25.69 -16.20 14.58
CA PRO A 175 -26.94 -16.57 15.19
C PRO A 175 -28.15 -15.97 14.44
N PRO A 176 -29.37 -16.40 14.75
CA PRO A 176 -30.60 -15.79 14.22
C PRO A 176 -30.62 -14.28 14.41
N TRP A 177 -31.23 -13.56 13.48
CA TRP A 177 -31.12 -12.10 13.36
C TRP A 177 -31.36 -11.29 14.65
N PRO A 178 -32.26 -11.59 15.57
CA PRO A 178 -32.38 -10.76 16.78
C PRO A 178 -31.19 -10.88 17.74
N GLU A 179 -30.41 -11.95 17.66
CA GLU A 179 -29.28 -12.22 18.59
C GLU A 179 -27.92 -11.71 18.06
N VAL A 180 -27.84 -11.37 16.77
CA VAL A 180 -26.60 -10.91 16.10
C VAL A 180 -25.94 -9.76 16.84
N PRO A 181 -26.64 -8.70 17.32
CA PRO A 181 -25.99 -7.59 17.99
C PRO A 181 -25.29 -7.99 19.29
N GLY A 182 -25.96 -8.85 20.11
CA GLY A 182 -25.38 -9.35 21.37
C GLY A 182 -24.20 -10.28 21.13
N TRP A 183 -24.32 -11.18 20.19
CA TRP A 183 -23.24 -12.07 19.78
C TRP A 183 -22.03 -11.30 19.26
N LEU A 184 -22.25 -10.31 18.38
CA LEU A 184 -21.19 -9.47 17.83
C LEU A 184 -20.48 -8.66 18.92
N ALA A 185 -21.22 -8.08 19.86
CA ALA A 185 -20.66 -7.38 21.00
C ALA A 185 -19.77 -8.28 21.85
N HIS A 186 -20.23 -9.50 22.13
CA HIS A 186 -19.47 -10.48 22.89
C HIS A 186 -18.23 -10.95 22.13
N TRP A 187 -18.36 -11.25 20.84
CA TRP A 187 -17.24 -11.64 19.97
C TRP A 187 -16.17 -10.52 19.89
N LEU A 188 -16.60 -9.27 19.70
CA LEU A 188 -15.71 -8.11 19.70
C LEU A 188 -15.00 -7.97 21.04
N ALA A 189 -15.71 -8.09 22.16
CA ALA A 189 -15.13 -7.98 23.50
C ALA A 189 -14.03 -9.01 23.78
N GLN A 190 -14.15 -10.21 23.18
CA GLN A 190 -13.15 -11.28 23.33
C GLN A 190 -11.90 -11.08 22.47
N HIS A 191 -12.04 -10.43 21.30
CA HIS A 191 -10.95 -10.32 20.32
C HIS A 191 -10.32 -8.92 20.25
N LEU A 192 -10.89 -7.96 20.99
CA LEU A 192 -10.48 -6.55 20.92
C LEU A 192 -9.34 -6.28 21.91
N ASP A 193 -8.16 -5.91 21.37
CA ASP A 193 -7.09 -5.39 22.20
C ASP A 193 -7.29 -3.88 22.42
N GLY A 194 -7.63 -3.49 23.63
CA GLY A 194 -7.91 -2.10 23.99
C GLY A 194 -6.71 -1.17 23.74
N TRP A 195 -5.48 -1.64 23.92
CA TRP A 195 -4.28 -0.87 23.63
C TRP A 195 -4.06 -0.66 22.15
N ALA A 196 -4.20 -1.70 21.35
CA ALA A 196 -4.10 -1.63 19.89
C ALA A 196 -5.20 -0.72 19.31
N CYS A 197 -6.43 -0.85 19.81
CA CYS A 197 -7.56 0.01 19.43
C CYS A 197 -7.29 1.48 19.79
N ALA A 198 -6.79 1.76 20.98
CA ALA A 198 -6.44 3.13 21.41
C ALA A 198 -5.33 3.73 20.53
N LEU A 199 -4.30 2.96 20.19
CA LEU A 199 -3.23 3.38 19.28
C LEU A 199 -3.76 3.62 17.86
N GLY A 200 -4.59 2.72 17.34
CA GLY A 200 -5.18 2.83 16.00
C GLY A 200 -6.10 4.04 15.87
N LEU A 201 -7.10 4.15 16.73
CA LEU A 201 -8.03 5.29 16.73
C LEU A 201 -7.34 6.60 17.10
N GLY A 202 -6.43 6.58 18.06
CA GLY A 202 -5.65 7.74 18.45
C GLY A 202 -4.80 8.29 17.30
N SER A 203 -4.12 7.41 16.57
CA SER A 203 -3.35 7.80 15.38
C SER A 203 -4.24 8.33 14.26
N LEU A 204 -5.44 7.76 14.06
CA LEU A 204 -6.41 8.26 13.08
C LEU A 204 -6.88 9.68 13.42
N VAL A 205 -7.26 9.91 14.68
CA VAL A 205 -7.69 11.23 15.18
C VAL A 205 -6.56 12.24 15.05
N LEU A 206 -5.36 11.87 15.45
CA LEU A 206 -4.17 12.73 15.37
C LEU A 206 -3.83 13.09 13.91
N LEU A 207 -3.93 12.11 13.01
CA LEU A 207 -3.73 12.32 11.55
C LEU A 207 -4.76 13.30 11.00
N GLN A 208 -6.02 13.14 11.36
CA GLN A 208 -7.10 14.01 10.90
C GLN A 208 -6.97 15.44 11.47
N ALA A 209 -6.61 15.56 12.74
CA ALA A 209 -6.34 16.85 13.37
C ALA A 209 -5.14 17.56 12.71
N ALA A 210 -4.04 16.86 12.52
CA ALA A 210 -2.84 17.41 11.87
C ALA A 210 -3.12 17.88 10.43
N ARG A 211 -3.88 17.13 9.66
CA ARG A 211 -4.31 17.52 8.30
C ARG A 211 -5.20 18.76 8.29
N ARG A 212 -6.08 18.92 9.29
CA ARG A 212 -6.94 20.11 9.39
C ARG A 212 -6.16 21.35 9.82
N LEU A 213 -5.19 21.18 10.72
CA LEU A 213 -4.42 22.30 11.28
C LEU A 213 -3.33 22.79 10.30
N ARG A 214 -2.66 21.88 9.60
CA ARG A 214 -1.56 22.20 8.67
C ARG A 214 -1.58 21.23 7.46
N PRO A 215 -2.28 21.56 6.37
CA PRO A 215 -2.40 20.67 5.20
C PRO A 215 -1.06 20.42 4.48
N SER A 216 -0.09 21.33 4.59
CA SER A 216 1.25 21.18 3.98
C SER A 216 2.24 20.39 4.85
N PHE A 217 1.84 19.96 6.06
CA PHE A 217 2.70 19.23 6.96
C PHE A 217 2.66 17.72 6.69
N PRO A 218 3.80 17.00 6.72
CA PRO A 218 3.83 15.56 6.50
C PRO A 218 3.25 14.80 7.70
N ALA A 219 1.96 15.00 7.97
CA ALA A 219 1.25 14.50 9.13
C ALA A 219 1.37 12.97 9.30
N ALA A 220 1.35 12.24 8.18
CA ALA A 220 1.45 10.79 8.22
C ALA A 220 2.79 10.28 8.78
N LEU A 221 3.90 10.94 8.43
CA LEU A 221 5.23 10.59 8.95
C LEU A 221 5.32 10.84 10.46
N VAL A 222 4.82 12.01 10.90
CA VAL A 222 4.88 12.37 12.32
C VAL A 222 3.99 11.46 13.15
N VAL A 223 2.78 11.16 12.68
CA VAL A 223 1.88 10.23 13.38
C VAL A 223 2.48 8.83 13.42
N LEU A 224 3.11 8.36 12.35
CA LEU A 224 3.78 7.06 12.32
C LEU A 224 4.94 7.02 13.33
N ALA A 225 5.79 8.05 13.34
CA ALA A 225 6.91 8.15 14.28
C ALA A 225 6.44 8.21 15.72
N LEU A 226 5.40 9.00 16.02
CA LEU A 226 4.81 9.10 17.35
C LEU A 226 4.16 7.79 17.78
N ALA A 227 3.38 7.14 16.90
CA ALA A 227 2.77 5.85 17.19
C ALA A 227 3.82 4.78 17.46
N GLY A 228 4.90 4.76 16.66
CA GLY A 228 6.04 3.86 16.88
C GLY A 228 6.74 4.11 18.20
N LEU A 229 6.98 5.39 18.55
CA LEU A 229 7.59 5.77 19.83
C LEU A 229 6.71 5.38 21.02
N VAL A 230 5.41 5.64 20.95
CA VAL A 230 4.45 5.26 21.99
C VAL A 230 4.36 3.74 22.11
N SER A 231 4.33 3.02 21.00
CA SER A 231 4.35 1.55 20.98
C SER A 231 5.60 0.98 21.66
N TRP A 232 6.76 1.57 21.37
CA TRP A 232 8.02 1.16 21.99
C TRP A 232 8.05 1.50 23.48
N ALA A 233 7.70 2.73 23.85
CA ALA A 233 7.73 3.20 25.26
C ALA A 233 6.70 2.46 26.13
N SER A 234 5.55 2.06 25.57
CA SER A 234 4.53 1.29 26.29
C SER A 234 4.84 -0.20 26.40
N GLY A 235 5.91 -0.68 25.74
CA GLY A 235 6.23 -2.11 25.70
C GLY A 235 5.14 -2.95 24.98
N PHE A 236 4.50 -2.39 23.96
CA PHE A 236 3.37 -3.00 23.27
C PHE A 236 3.70 -4.41 22.73
N ALA A 237 4.89 -4.58 22.16
CA ALA A 237 5.37 -5.88 21.68
C ALA A 237 5.52 -6.91 22.81
N ALA A 238 6.02 -6.48 23.98
CA ALA A 238 6.19 -7.34 25.15
C ALA A 238 4.85 -7.80 25.76
N ARG A 239 3.77 -7.06 25.50
CA ARG A 239 2.40 -7.40 25.93
C ARG A 239 1.64 -8.25 24.91
N GLY A 240 2.31 -8.77 23.87
CA GLY A 240 1.71 -9.59 22.85
C GLY A 240 1.04 -8.81 21.72
N GLY A 241 1.23 -7.50 21.65
CA GLY A 241 0.70 -6.69 20.56
C GLY A 241 1.34 -7.05 19.21
N ALA A 242 0.55 -7.06 18.15
CA ALA A 242 1.02 -7.32 16.81
C ALA A 242 1.92 -6.18 16.32
N VAL A 243 3.21 -6.44 16.17
CA VAL A 243 4.19 -5.52 15.59
C VAL A 243 4.72 -6.06 14.27
N VAL A 244 5.20 -5.17 13.42
CA VAL A 244 5.72 -5.51 12.09
C VAL A 244 6.98 -6.42 12.16
N GLY A 245 7.54 -6.61 13.36
CA GLY A 245 8.76 -7.39 13.56
C GLY A 245 10.05 -6.58 13.31
N SER A 246 11.20 -7.22 13.52
CA SER A 246 12.49 -6.62 13.19
C SER A 246 12.72 -6.68 11.69
N LEU A 247 13.00 -5.55 11.08
CA LEU A 247 13.57 -5.52 9.73
C LEU A 247 14.98 -6.09 9.80
N PRO A 248 15.35 -7.07 8.97
CA PRO A 248 16.71 -7.61 8.94
C PRO A 248 17.72 -6.58 8.43
#